data_56d7a69dd8e7148e80db71bf9fbce211
#
_entry.id   56d7a69dd8e7148e80db71bf9fbce211
#
_cell.length_a   1.000
_cell.length_b   1.000
_cell.length_c   1.000
_cell.angle_alpha   90.00
_cell.angle_beta   90.00
_cell.angle_gamma   90.00
#
_symmetry.space_group_name_H-M   'P 1'
#
loop_
_entity.id
_entity.type
_entity.pdbx_description
1 polymer ?
#
loop_
_entity_poly.entity_id
_entity_poly.type
_entity_poly.pdbx_seq_one_letter_code
_entity_poly.pdbx_strand_id
1 'polypeptide(L)'
;MEKYTKFAVEKTMELLAIDSPTGFTDGAVRYIREEFEGLGFEAKITNKGGVLVTLSTEDENGEGGLLLEAHTDTLGAMVAEIKGNGRLRLTNLGGMRAENAECENARLYTRGGAILEGTCQLIDASVHVNDNYADTKRTFSSVELVLDEDVSSAEDARALGIEVGDIVAFDPRSRVTPSGYIKSRFLDDKLSVGILLGFAKMIREEGYKLSRPVYVHVTVYEEVGHGGAGSVPFGITEAISVDMGCVGGGLSCTERDVSICAKDSGGPYNYAVVGKLIESAKATGASYAVDVYPHYGSDVEATLSAGHDIRHGLIGAGVYASHGYERSHVEGVKNTLLVLKGYLEL
;
A
#
# COMPACT_ATOMS: atom_id res chain seq x y z
N MET A 1 6.04 -9.79 21.35
CA MET A 1 6.23 -9.01 20.11
C MET A 1 6.55 -9.93 18.91
N GLU A 2 7.51 -10.84 19.00
CA GLU A 2 7.98 -11.68 17.87
C GLU A 2 6.86 -12.45 17.14
N LYS A 3 5.92 -13.07 17.88
CA LYS A 3 4.78 -13.79 17.27
C LYS A 3 3.87 -12.86 16.44
N TYR A 4 3.72 -11.59 16.82
CA TYR A 4 2.89 -10.62 16.11
C TYR A 4 3.60 -10.06 14.88
N THR A 5 4.91 -9.85 14.99
CA THR A 5 5.77 -9.51 13.84
C THR A 5 5.70 -10.60 12.78
N LYS A 6 5.85 -11.86 13.19
CA LYS A 6 5.75 -12.99 12.26
C LYS A 6 4.39 -13.05 11.59
N PHE A 7 3.31 -12.92 12.35
CA PHE A 7 1.94 -12.89 11.81
C PHE A 7 1.74 -11.73 10.84
N ALA A 8 2.21 -10.52 11.17
CA ALA A 8 2.14 -9.35 10.28
C ALA A 8 2.82 -9.63 8.93
N VAL A 9 4.03 -10.21 8.96
CA VAL A 9 4.77 -10.57 7.73
C VAL A 9 4.04 -11.67 6.94
N GLU A 10 3.49 -12.70 7.60
CA GLU A 10 2.70 -13.75 6.95
C GLU A 10 1.48 -13.14 6.24
N LYS A 11 0.72 -12.27 6.91
CA LYS A 11 -0.44 -11.59 6.31
C LYS A 11 -0.07 -10.62 5.19
N THR A 12 1.07 -9.94 5.31
CA THR A 12 1.62 -9.16 4.19
C THR A 12 1.87 -10.04 2.96
N MET A 13 2.53 -11.18 3.14
CA MET A 13 2.85 -12.09 2.03
C MET A 13 1.58 -12.67 1.37
N GLU A 14 0.56 -13.01 2.15
CA GLU A 14 -0.74 -13.46 1.64
C GLU A 14 -1.44 -12.34 0.86
N LEU A 15 -1.45 -11.11 1.39
CA LEU A 15 -2.06 -9.95 0.74
C LEU A 15 -1.33 -9.54 -0.54
N LEU A 16 0.00 -9.65 -0.58
CA LEU A 16 0.80 -9.39 -1.78
C LEU A 16 0.50 -10.36 -2.93
N ALA A 17 -0.01 -11.55 -2.63
CA ALA A 17 -0.44 -12.51 -3.65
C ALA A 17 -1.81 -12.18 -4.26
N ILE A 18 -2.53 -11.19 -3.74
CA ILE A 18 -3.83 -10.75 -4.24
C ILE A 18 -3.64 -9.45 -5.00
N ASP A 19 -3.95 -9.44 -6.29
CA ASP A 19 -3.86 -8.24 -7.12
C ASP A 19 -4.88 -7.20 -6.68
N SER A 20 -4.43 -5.96 -6.53
CA SER A 20 -5.27 -4.84 -6.13
C SER A 20 -4.85 -3.49 -6.74
N PRO A 21 -4.61 -3.39 -8.07
CA PRO A 21 -4.39 -2.08 -8.66
C PRO A 21 -5.52 -1.12 -8.33
N THR A 22 -5.19 0.18 -8.16
CA THR A 22 -6.19 1.22 -7.85
C THR A 22 -7.41 1.11 -8.74
N GLY A 23 -8.59 1.02 -8.11
CA GLY A 23 -9.87 0.79 -8.80
C GLY A 23 -10.25 -0.67 -9.01
N PHE A 24 -9.37 -1.63 -8.67
CA PHE A 24 -9.61 -3.07 -8.74
C PHE A 24 -9.19 -3.76 -7.43
N THR A 25 -9.82 -3.42 -6.32
CA THR A 25 -9.35 -3.78 -4.98
C THR A 25 -10.25 -4.79 -4.25
N ASP A 26 -11.37 -5.21 -4.82
CA ASP A 26 -12.39 -6.03 -4.16
C ASP A 26 -11.85 -7.34 -3.57
N GLY A 27 -10.88 -7.97 -4.22
CA GLY A 27 -10.25 -9.21 -3.74
C GLY A 27 -9.49 -9.00 -2.44
N ALA A 28 -8.64 -7.98 -2.42
CA ALA A 28 -7.85 -7.61 -1.24
C ALA A 28 -8.74 -7.11 -0.09
N VAL A 29 -9.74 -6.30 -0.40
CA VAL A 29 -10.70 -5.75 0.57
C VAL A 29 -11.49 -6.87 1.27
N ARG A 30 -11.99 -7.86 0.53
CA ARG A 30 -12.66 -9.04 1.13
C ARG A 30 -11.73 -9.82 2.03
N TYR A 31 -10.52 -10.11 1.58
CA TYR A 31 -9.51 -10.80 2.38
C TYR A 31 -9.22 -10.05 3.69
N ILE A 32 -8.97 -8.74 3.63
CA ILE A 32 -8.67 -7.92 4.81
C ILE A 32 -9.84 -7.91 5.79
N ARG A 33 -11.07 -7.74 5.31
CA ARG A 33 -12.26 -7.80 6.15
C ARG A 33 -12.35 -9.13 6.88
N GLU A 34 -12.22 -10.25 6.16
CA GLU A 34 -12.29 -11.60 6.72
C GLU A 34 -11.21 -11.86 7.77
N GLU A 35 -9.99 -11.33 7.57
CA GLU A 35 -8.91 -11.44 8.54
C GLU A 35 -9.23 -10.68 9.85
N PHE A 36 -9.74 -9.45 9.78
CA PHE A 36 -10.15 -8.71 10.98
C PHE A 36 -11.36 -9.35 11.66
N GLU A 37 -12.35 -9.83 10.92
CA GLU A 37 -13.49 -10.58 11.46
C GLU A 37 -13.01 -11.89 12.13
N GLY A 38 -12.06 -12.58 11.54
CA GLY A 38 -11.42 -13.78 12.10
C GLY A 38 -10.68 -13.54 13.42
N LEU A 39 -10.16 -12.33 13.62
CA LEU A 39 -9.59 -11.87 14.89
C LEU A 39 -10.68 -11.42 15.90
N GLY A 40 -11.96 -11.41 15.51
CA GLY A 40 -13.10 -11.06 16.34
C GLY A 40 -13.39 -9.56 16.41
N PHE A 41 -12.97 -8.78 15.43
CA PHE A 41 -13.32 -7.36 15.31
C PHE A 41 -14.45 -7.14 14.30
N GLU A 42 -15.26 -6.11 14.52
CA GLU A 42 -16.24 -5.68 13.53
C GLU A 42 -15.52 -4.97 12.39
N ALA A 43 -15.72 -5.45 11.16
CA ALA A 43 -15.14 -4.90 9.95
C ALA A 43 -16.20 -4.65 8.88
N LYS A 44 -16.29 -3.43 8.35
CA LYS A 44 -17.28 -3.02 7.36
C LYS A 44 -16.60 -2.56 6.07
N ILE A 45 -17.10 -3.00 4.93
CA ILE A 45 -16.70 -2.42 3.64
C ILE A 45 -17.41 -1.06 3.51
N THR A 46 -16.63 -0.01 3.25
CA THR A 46 -17.13 1.35 3.07
C THR A 46 -17.75 1.53 1.68
N ASN A 47 -18.54 2.58 1.48
CA ASN A 47 -19.11 2.88 0.16
C ASN A 47 -18.05 3.11 -0.92
N LYS A 48 -16.87 3.59 -0.54
CA LYS A 48 -15.73 3.82 -1.42
C LYS A 48 -14.98 2.53 -1.74
N GLY A 49 -15.19 1.46 -0.97
CA GLY A 49 -14.60 0.14 -1.15
C GLY A 49 -13.49 -0.21 -0.17
N GLY A 50 -13.11 0.68 0.75
CA GLY A 50 -12.14 0.37 1.82
C GLY A 50 -12.75 -0.46 2.94
N VAL A 51 -11.94 -0.82 3.95
CA VAL A 51 -12.39 -1.57 5.14
C VAL A 51 -12.26 -0.69 6.38
N LEU A 52 -13.37 -0.43 7.06
CA LEU A 52 -13.38 0.24 8.36
C LEU A 52 -13.57 -0.79 9.47
N VAL A 53 -12.63 -0.83 10.41
CA VAL A 53 -12.58 -1.78 11.52
C VAL A 53 -12.68 -1.05 12.84
N THR A 54 -13.48 -1.56 13.76
CA THR A 54 -13.57 -1.06 15.13
C THR A 54 -12.69 -1.92 16.03
N LEU A 55 -11.59 -1.35 16.55
CA LEU A 55 -10.72 -2.04 17.52
C LEU A 55 -11.21 -1.89 18.96
N SER A 56 -11.90 -0.80 19.28
CA SER A 56 -12.46 -0.51 20.62
C SER A 56 -13.83 0.14 20.50
N THR A 57 -14.71 -0.22 21.42
CA THR A 57 -16.09 0.29 21.50
C THR A 57 -16.44 0.88 22.87
N GLU A 58 -15.44 1.10 23.75
CA GLU A 58 -15.70 1.46 25.16
C GLU A 58 -16.35 2.83 25.34
N ASP A 59 -16.38 3.68 24.30
CA ASP A 59 -17.08 4.97 24.37
C ASP A 59 -17.64 5.37 22.99
N GLU A 60 -18.85 4.91 22.66
CA GLU A 60 -19.52 5.25 21.39
C GLU A 60 -19.80 6.76 21.22
N ASN A 61 -19.76 7.54 22.31
CA ASN A 61 -19.95 8.99 22.33
C ASN A 61 -18.66 9.73 22.73
N GLY A 62 -17.51 9.03 22.85
CA GLY A 62 -16.28 9.60 23.33
C GLY A 62 -15.63 10.54 22.31
N GLU A 63 -15.32 11.75 22.74
CA GLU A 63 -14.39 12.62 22.03
C GLU A 63 -12.96 12.06 22.18
N GLY A 64 -12.10 12.25 21.16
CA GLY A 64 -10.71 11.85 21.21
C GLY A 64 -10.38 10.52 20.56
N GLY A 65 -11.25 10.02 19.68
CA GLY A 65 -11.00 8.81 18.88
C GLY A 65 -9.75 8.94 18.02
N LEU A 66 -9.08 7.80 17.81
CA LEU A 66 -7.93 7.63 16.92
C LEU A 66 -8.32 6.81 15.70
N LEU A 67 -7.95 7.30 14.53
CA LEU A 67 -8.01 6.56 13.26
C LEU A 67 -6.59 6.17 12.84
N LEU A 68 -6.38 4.89 12.56
CA LEU A 68 -5.17 4.37 11.92
C LEU A 68 -5.50 4.07 10.45
N GLU A 69 -4.81 4.73 9.53
CA GLU A 69 -5.05 4.59 8.09
C GLU A 69 -3.87 3.87 7.42
N ALA A 70 -4.16 2.94 6.53
CA ALA A 70 -3.22 2.29 5.62
C ALA A 70 -3.96 1.97 4.33
N HIS A 71 -3.26 1.82 3.21
CA HIS A 71 -3.95 1.52 1.96
C HIS A 71 -3.64 0.13 1.41
N THR A 72 -4.58 -0.43 0.64
CA THR A 72 -4.40 -1.74 0.00
C THR A 72 -4.39 -1.68 -1.52
N ASP A 73 -4.77 -0.53 -2.10
CA ASP A 73 -4.60 -0.34 -3.53
C ASP A 73 -3.11 -0.20 -3.88
N THR A 74 -2.77 -0.65 -5.07
CA THR A 74 -1.39 -0.69 -5.54
C THR A 74 -1.25 0.03 -6.86
N LEU A 75 -0.02 0.36 -7.18
CA LEU A 75 0.35 0.73 -8.54
C LEU A 75 -0.04 -0.38 -9.53
N GLY A 76 -0.33 0.01 -10.74
CA GLY A 76 -0.67 -0.91 -11.82
C GLY A 76 -0.76 -0.18 -13.15
N ALA A 77 -1.52 -0.75 -14.07
CA ALA A 77 -1.81 -0.13 -15.35
C ALA A 77 -3.23 -0.45 -15.83
N MET A 78 -3.63 0.24 -16.88
CA MET A 78 -4.93 0.06 -17.55
C MET A 78 -4.71 0.04 -19.06
N VAL A 79 -5.50 -0.77 -19.77
CA VAL A 79 -5.49 -0.78 -21.24
C VAL A 79 -5.98 0.57 -21.75
N ALA A 80 -5.13 1.28 -22.46
CA ALA A 80 -5.45 2.56 -23.08
C ALA A 80 -5.77 2.44 -24.58
N GLU A 81 -5.24 1.39 -25.24
CA GLU A 81 -5.47 1.14 -26.67
C GLU A 81 -5.17 -0.31 -27.02
N ILE A 82 -6.00 -0.91 -27.87
CA ILE A 82 -5.73 -2.18 -28.55
C ILE A 82 -5.12 -1.85 -29.92
N LYS A 83 -3.85 -2.18 -30.10
CA LYS A 83 -3.10 -1.84 -31.31
C LYS A 83 -3.47 -2.79 -32.46
N GLY A 84 -3.23 -2.37 -33.71
CA GLY A 84 -3.56 -3.16 -34.90
C GLY A 84 -2.87 -4.53 -34.97
N ASN A 85 -1.76 -4.73 -34.26
CA ASN A 85 -1.04 -5.99 -34.13
C ASN A 85 -1.48 -6.84 -32.92
N GLY A 86 -2.54 -6.44 -32.23
CA GLY A 86 -3.08 -7.13 -31.05
C GLY A 86 -2.37 -6.83 -29.73
N ARG A 87 -1.25 -6.12 -29.75
CA ARG A 87 -0.57 -5.68 -28.52
C ARG A 87 -1.31 -4.53 -27.86
N LEU A 88 -1.12 -4.34 -26.55
CA LEU A 88 -1.87 -3.37 -25.78
C LEU A 88 -0.97 -2.21 -25.32
N ARG A 89 -1.36 -0.99 -25.69
CA ARG A 89 -0.80 0.20 -25.08
C ARG A 89 -1.44 0.42 -23.72
N LEU A 90 -0.62 0.66 -22.72
CA LEU A 90 -1.05 0.86 -21.34
C LEU A 90 -1.01 2.34 -20.95
N THR A 91 -1.75 2.67 -19.89
CA THR A 91 -1.57 3.88 -19.08
C THR A 91 -1.34 3.47 -17.63
N ASN A 92 -0.56 4.24 -16.89
CA ASN A 92 -0.29 3.94 -15.49
C ASN A 92 -1.52 4.18 -14.60
N LEU A 93 -1.61 3.42 -13.53
CA LEU A 93 -2.43 3.68 -12.35
C LEU A 93 -1.49 4.07 -11.20
N GLY A 94 -1.77 5.20 -10.57
CA GLY A 94 -0.87 5.79 -9.58
C GLY A 94 0.49 6.18 -10.14
N GLY A 95 1.51 6.16 -9.28
CA GLY A 95 2.88 6.53 -9.60
C GLY A 95 3.71 5.48 -10.35
N MET A 96 3.08 4.47 -10.98
CA MET A 96 3.78 3.41 -11.70
C MET A 96 4.69 3.96 -12.80
N ARG A 97 5.93 3.49 -12.83
CA ARG A 97 6.92 3.86 -13.83
C ARG A 97 7.10 2.74 -14.85
N ALA A 98 7.23 3.12 -16.14
CA ALA A 98 7.46 2.14 -17.20
C ALA A 98 8.79 1.37 -17.04
N GLU A 99 9.80 2.01 -16.45
CA GLU A 99 11.08 1.39 -16.10
C GLU A 99 10.93 0.24 -15.09
N ASN A 100 9.89 0.31 -14.25
CA ASN A 100 9.58 -0.72 -13.26
C ASN A 100 8.58 -1.76 -13.77
N ALA A 101 7.93 -1.50 -14.89
CA ALA A 101 7.01 -2.41 -15.56
C ALA A 101 7.69 -3.23 -16.68
N GLU A 102 8.72 -2.67 -17.32
CA GLU A 102 9.45 -3.35 -18.41
C GLU A 102 10.01 -4.69 -17.92
N CYS A 103 9.86 -5.72 -18.72
CA CYS A 103 10.24 -7.12 -18.45
C CYS A 103 9.47 -7.79 -17.29
N GLU A 104 8.35 -7.22 -16.85
CA GLU A 104 7.56 -7.85 -15.82
C GLU A 104 6.38 -8.62 -16.41
N ASN A 105 6.09 -9.78 -15.81
CA ASN A 105 4.85 -10.50 -16.10
C ASN A 105 3.66 -9.71 -15.56
N ALA A 106 2.55 -9.84 -16.27
CA ALA A 106 1.33 -9.14 -15.90
C ALA A 106 0.10 -10.03 -16.11
N ARG A 107 -0.92 -9.76 -15.31
CA ARG A 107 -2.27 -10.31 -15.46
C ARG A 107 -3.20 -9.20 -15.91
N LEU A 108 -3.89 -9.46 -17.02
CA LEU A 108 -4.94 -8.60 -17.55
C LEU A 108 -6.30 -9.12 -17.06
N TYR A 109 -7.05 -8.28 -16.40
CA TYR A 109 -8.40 -8.56 -15.91
C TYR A 109 -9.41 -7.88 -16.80
N THR A 110 -10.15 -8.69 -17.60
CA THR A 110 -11.21 -8.16 -18.46
C THR A 110 -12.49 -7.90 -17.67
N ARG A 111 -13.31 -6.97 -18.13
CA ARG A 111 -14.64 -6.74 -17.52
C ARG A 111 -15.57 -7.94 -17.64
N GLY A 112 -15.33 -8.81 -18.61
CA GLY A 112 -16.04 -10.07 -18.77
C GLY A 112 -15.62 -11.17 -17.79
N GLY A 113 -14.60 -10.93 -16.97
CA GLY A 113 -14.11 -11.85 -15.93
C GLY A 113 -13.02 -12.80 -16.40
N ALA A 114 -12.51 -12.67 -17.63
CA ALA A 114 -11.33 -13.40 -18.06
C ALA A 114 -10.06 -12.83 -17.43
N ILE A 115 -9.11 -13.71 -17.12
CA ILE A 115 -7.76 -13.35 -16.69
C ILE A 115 -6.80 -13.87 -17.75
N LEU A 116 -6.06 -12.98 -18.37
CA LEU A 116 -5.09 -13.29 -19.41
C LEU A 116 -3.69 -12.91 -18.90
N GLU A 117 -2.70 -13.69 -19.31
CA GLU A 117 -1.30 -13.42 -18.97
C GLU A 117 -0.57 -12.72 -20.11
N GLY A 118 0.50 -12.02 -19.77
CA GLY A 118 1.37 -11.37 -20.73
C GLY A 118 2.58 -10.75 -20.07
N THR A 119 3.44 -10.16 -20.89
CA THR A 119 4.66 -9.50 -20.41
C THR A 119 4.69 -8.06 -20.91
N CYS A 120 5.00 -7.12 -20.01
CA CYS A 120 5.23 -5.73 -20.40
C CYS A 120 6.63 -5.61 -21.04
N GLN A 121 6.69 -5.19 -22.28
CA GLN A 121 7.92 -5.11 -23.05
C GLN A 121 8.08 -3.73 -23.68
N LEU A 122 9.32 -3.34 -23.93
CA LEU A 122 9.61 -2.23 -24.83
C LEU A 122 9.04 -2.54 -26.22
N ILE A 123 8.49 -1.54 -26.88
CA ILE A 123 8.21 -1.64 -28.33
C ILE A 123 9.54 -1.90 -29.02
N ASP A 124 9.61 -2.93 -29.85
CA ASP A 124 10.87 -3.38 -30.45
C ASP A 124 11.91 -3.83 -29.41
N ALA A 125 11.54 -4.77 -28.53
CA ALA A 125 12.28 -5.15 -27.33
C ALA A 125 13.60 -5.92 -27.60
N SER A 126 13.89 -6.35 -28.83
CA SER A 126 15.09 -7.12 -29.11
C SER A 126 16.32 -6.25 -29.34
N VAL A 127 17.31 -6.37 -28.46
CA VAL A 127 18.60 -5.66 -28.59
C VAL A 127 19.37 -6.03 -29.86
N HIS A 128 19.03 -7.17 -30.49
CA HIS A 128 19.71 -7.65 -31.70
C HIS A 128 19.18 -7.03 -33.01
N VAL A 129 18.04 -6.29 -32.94
CA VAL A 129 17.40 -5.70 -34.12
C VAL A 129 16.99 -4.23 -33.88
N ASN A 130 17.02 -3.76 -32.65
CA ASN A 130 16.68 -2.38 -32.28
C ASN A 130 17.94 -1.56 -32.03
N ASP A 131 18.41 -0.80 -33.00
CA ASP A 131 19.59 0.05 -32.89
C ASP A 131 19.45 1.15 -31.82
N ASN A 132 18.22 1.54 -31.45
CA ASN A 132 17.92 2.58 -30.47
C ASN A 132 17.53 2.01 -29.10
N TYR A 133 17.71 0.71 -28.85
CA TYR A 133 17.26 0.06 -27.62
C TYR A 133 17.73 0.77 -26.36
N ALA A 134 19.02 1.11 -26.29
CA ALA A 134 19.62 1.76 -25.11
C ALA A 134 19.16 3.22 -24.93
N ASP A 135 18.90 3.93 -26.00
CA ASP A 135 18.56 5.36 -25.99
C ASP A 135 17.06 5.62 -25.89
N THR A 136 16.22 4.60 -26.08
CA THR A 136 14.77 4.74 -25.97
C THR A 136 14.38 4.99 -24.50
N LYS A 137 13.84 6.19 -24.23
CA LYS A 137 13.29 6.52 -22.91
C LYS A 137 12.10 5.62 -22.60
N ARG A 138 12.12 4.99 -21.42
CA ARG A 138 11.02 4.15 -20.93
C ARG A 138 9.87 5.03 -20.46
N THR A 139 8.74 4.91 -21.13
CA THR A 139 7.47 5.58 -20.84
C THR A 139 6.33 4.66 -21.20
N PHE A 140 5.13 4.89 -20.73
CA PHE A 140 3.96 4.11 -21.14
C PHE A 140 3.58 4.25 -22.64
N SER A 141 4.20 5.18 -23.35
CA SER A 141 4.10 5.25 -24.82
C SER A 141 5.17 4.45 -25.55
N SER A 142 6.22 3.99 -24.86
CA SER A 142 7.31 3.18 -25.42
C SER A 142 7.31 1.72 -24.97
N VAL A 143 6.43 1.36 -24.03
CA VAL A 143 6.20 -0.03 -23.61
C VAL A 143 4.79 -0.48 -24.02
N GLU A 144 4.60 -1.78 -24.12
CA GLU A 144 3.33 -2.41 -24.45
C GLU A 144 3.17 -3.74 -23.72
N LEU A 145 1.95 -4.17 -23.48
CA LEU A 145 1.67 -5.52 -23.02
C LEU A 145 1.60 -6.45 -24.22
N VAL A 146 2.45 -7.46 -24.19
CA VAL A 146 2.44 -8.59 -25.14
C VAL A 146 1.73 -9.74 -24.46
N LEU A 147 0.61 -10.16 -25.00
CA LEU A 147 -0.21 -11.25 -24.47
C LEU A 147 0.44 -12.61 -24.77
N ASP A 148 0.30 -13.56 -23.85
CA ASP A 148 0.73 -14.95 -24.02
C ASP A 148 -0.39 -15.79 -24.69
N GLU A 149 -1.01 -15.20 -25.72
CA GLU A 149 -2.12 -15.76 -26.50
C GLU A 149 -1.85 -15.62 -28.00
N ASP A 150 -2.50 -16.44 -28.79
CA ASP A 150 -2.41 -16.39 -30.29
C ASP A 150 -3.16 -15.16 -30.83
N VAL A 151 -2.59 -13.98 -30.65
CA VAL A 151 -3.14 -12.69 -31.06
C VAL A 151 -2.20 -12.01 -32.03
N SER A 152 -2.72 -11.67 -33.21
CA SER A 152 -1.99 -10.99 -34.28
C SER A 152 -2.68 -9.74 -34.81
N SER A 153 -3.91 -9.49 -34.36
CA SER A 153 -4.74 -8.36 -34.77
C SER A 153 -5.54 -7.79 -33.61
N ALA A 154 -6.05 -6.57 -33.76
CA ALA A 154 -6.96 -5.97 -32.79
C ALA A 154 -8.27 -6.76 -32.65
N GLU A 155 -8.70 -7.42 -33.70
CA GLU A 155 -9.89 -8.30 -33.73
C GLU A 155 -9.67 -9.53 -32.86
N ASP A 156 -8.49 -10.17 -32.95
CA ASP A 156 -8.14 -11.32 -32.10
C ASP A 156 -8.16 -10.91 -30.61
N ALA A 157 -7.54 -9.79 -30.27
CA ALA A 157 -7.53 -9.28 -28.88
C ALA A 157 -8.95 -9.01 -28.37
N ARG A 158 -9.81 -8.39 -29.18
CA ARG A 158 -11.23 -8.16 -28.82
C ARG A 158 -12.02 -9.47 -28.71
N ALA A 159 -11.69 -10.47 -29.50
CA ALA A 159 -12.35 -11.80 -29.42
C ALA A 159 -12.06 -12.49 -28.07
N LEU A 160 -10.95 -12.16 -27.39
CA LEU A 160 -10.64 -12.59 -26.01
C LEU A 160 -11.42 -11.79 -24.95
N GLY A 161 -12.23 -10.81 -25.35
CA GLY A 161 -13.00 -9.96 -24.43
C GLY A 161 -12.22 -8.77 -23.90
N ILE A 162 -11.08 -8.43 -24.49
CA ILE A 162 -10.27 -7.28 -24.06
C ILE A 162 -10.90 -5.97 -24.52
N GLU A 163 -10.99 -5.03 -23.59
CA GLU A 163 -11.53 -3.70 -23.83
C GLU A 163 -10.58 -2.61 -23.28
N VAL A 164 -10.74 -1.39 -23.79
CA VAL A 164 -10.10 -0.21 -23.18
C VAL A 164 -10.70 -0.01 -21.79
N GLY A 165 -9.81 0.20 -20.81
CA GLY A 165 -10.21 0.32 -19.41
C GLY A 165 -10.09 -0.99 -18.62
N ASP A 166 -9.65 -2.08 -19.23
CA ASP A 166 -9.29 -3.30 -18.52
C ASP A 166 -8.02 -3.12 -17.67
N ILE A 167 -7.98 -3.79 -16.53
CA ILE A 167 -6.94 -3.60 -15.51
C ILE A 167 -5.76 -4.53 -15.76
N VAL A 168 -4.56 -4.01 -15.54
CA VAL A 168 -3.31 -4.76 -15.63
C VAL A 168 -2.57 -4.70 -14.30
N ALA A 169 -2.40 -5.86 -13.67
CA ALA A 169 -1.61 -6.06 -12.45
C ALA A 169 -0.26 -6.69 -12.80
N PHE A 170 0.81 -6.18 -12.21
CA PHE A 170 2.17 -6.71 -12.39
C PHE A 170 2.54 -7.68 -11.28
N ASP A 171 3.41 -8.65 -11.59
CA ASP A 171 3.89 -9.61 -10.61
C ASP A 171 4.62 -8.91 -9.44
N PRO A 172 4.22 -9.18 -8.18
CA PRO A 172 4.86 -8.59 -7.02
C PRO A 172 6.25 -9.17 -6.74
N ARG A 173 6.54 -10.38 -7.17
CA ARG A 173 7.78 -11.14 -6.94
C ARG A 173 8.17 -11.23 -5.46
N SER A 174 7.18 -11.50 -4.61
CA SER A 174 7.29 -11.45 -3.16
C SER A 174 8.18 -12.55 -2.59
N ARG A 175 9.06 -12.20 -1.65
CA ARG A 175 9.85 -13.16 -0.88
C ARG A 175 10.33 -12.59 0.45
N VAL A 176 10.54 -13.47 1.43
CA VAL A 176 11.27 -13.16 2.66
C VAL A 176 12.60 -13.94 2.62
N THR A 177 13.71 -13.24 2.87
CA THR A 177 15.03 -13.88 2.91
C THR A 177 15.32 -14.49 4.29
N PRO A 178 16.25 -15.47 4.38
CA PRO A 178 16.66 -16.03 5.69
C PRO A 178 17.22 -14.97 6.66
N SER A 179 17.74 -13.85 6.15
CA SER A 179 18.25 -12.73 6.94
C SER A 179 17.18 -11.71 7.35
N GLY A 180 15.88 -11.99 7.05
CA GLY A 180 14.74 -11.17 7.47
C GLY A 180 14.37 -10.03 6.51
N TYR A 181 15.00 -9.89 5.35
CA TYR A 181 14.55 -8.91 4.37
C TYR A 181 13.28 -9.36 3.67
N ILE A 182 12.32 -8.46 3.57
CA ILE A 182 11.07 -8.60 2.85
C ILE A 182 11.26 -7.87 1.52
N LYS A 183 11.03 -8.54 0.42
CA LYS A 183 11.20 -7.99 -0.93
C LYS A 183 9.96 -8.26 -1.75
N SER A 184 9.40 -7.23 -2.33
CA SER A 184 8.24 -7.32 -3.21
C SER A 184 8.04 -5.98 -3.93
N ARG A 185 7.28 -5.94 -5.02
CA ARG A 185 6.50 -4.75 -5.35
C ARG A 185 5.37 -4.62 -4.32
N PHE A 186 4.86 -3.42 -4.13
CA PHE A 186 3.62 -3.16 -3.38
C PHE A 186 3.73 -3.44 -1.87
N LEU A 187 4.96 -3.37 -1.28
CA LEU A 187 5.10 -3.21 0.17
C LEU A 187 4.44 -1.91 0.62
N ASP A 188 4.49 -0.93 -0.24
CA ASP A 188 3.67 0.27 -0.28
C ASP A 188 2.27 -0.08 -0.80
N ASP A 189 1.22 -0.20 0.05
CA ASP A 189 1.31 -0.11 1.52
C ASP A 189 0.75 -1.39 2.18
N LYS A 190 0.75 -2.51 1.45
CA LYS A 190 0.30 -3.82 1.97
C LYS A 190 1.10 -4.28 3.19
N LEU A 191 2.34 -3.78 3.35
CA LEU A 191 3.14 -4.06 4.54
C LEU A 191 2.49 -3.48 5.79
N SER A 192 2.01 -2.24 5.73
CA SER A 192 1.36 -1.58 6.86
C SER A 192 -0.02 -2.18 7.15
N VAL A 193 -0.75 -2.63 6.12
CA VAL A 193 -1.99 -3.41 6.36
C VAL A 193 -1.68 -4.69 7.15
N GLY A 194 -0.62 -5.41 6.79
CA GLY A 194 -0.14 -6.57 7.55
C GLY A 194 0.28 -6.21 8.98
N ILE A 195 0.93 -5.05 9.18
CA ILE A 195 1.29 -4.53 10.51
C ILE A 195 0.02 -4.25 11.33
N LEU A 196 -1.00 -3.62 10.76
CA LEU A 196 -2.25 -3.34 11.46
C LEU A 196 -3.03 -4.62 11.82
N LEU A 197 -2.99 -5.66 10.98
CA LEU A 197 -3.50 -7.00 11.33
C LEU A 197 -2.72 -7.61 12.49
N GLY A 198 -1.39 -7.51 12.48
CA GLY A 198 -0.53 -7.94 13.59
C GLY A 198 -0.81 -7.19 14.89
N PHE A 199 -1.07 -5.89 14.79
CA PHE A 199 -1.44 -5.04 15.92
C PHE A 199 -2.81 -5.40 16.49
N ALA A 200 -3.82 -5.61 15.64
CA ALA A 200 -5.14 -6.07 16.04
C ALA A 200 -5.07 -7.42 16.76
N LYS A 201 -4.32 -8.39 16.21
CA LYS A 201 -4.07 -9.67 16.87
C LYS A 201 -3.43 -9.50 18.25
N MET A 202 -2.47 -8.60 18.39
CA MET A 202 -1.83 -8.31 19.68
C MET A 202 -2.84 -7.77 20.69
N ILE A 203 -3.67 -6.80 20.30
CA ILE A 203 -4.73 -6.26 21.17
C ILE A 203 -5.65 -7.38 21.66
N ARG A 204 -6.09 -8.25 20.76
CA ARG A 204 -7.04 -9.34 21.08
C ARG A 204 -6.43 -10.39 22.00
N GLU A 205 -5.23 -10.87 21.69
CA GLU A 205 -4.60 -11.97 22.42
C GLU A 205 -4.06 -11.56 23.79
N GLU A 206 -3.55 -10.34 23.92
CA GLU A 206 -3.07 -9.83 25.22
C GLU A 206 -4.21 -9.25 26.07
N GLY A 207 -5.42 -9.13 25.50
CA GLY A 207 -6.58 -8.60 26.21
C GLY A 207 -6.45 -7.12 26.58
N TYR A 208 -5.72 -6.34 25.75
CA TYR A 208 -5.54 -4.91 26.01
C TYR A 208 -6.88 -4.16 25.93
N LYS A 209 -7.09 -3.28 26.92
CA LYS A 209 -8.21 -2.35 26.94
C LYS A 209 -7.73 -1.01 26.41
N LEU A 210 -8.39 -0.55 25.36
CA LEU A 210 -8.08 0.74 24.76
C LEU A 210 -8.75 1.85 25.56
N SER A 211 -8.00 2.89 25.91
CA SER A 211 -8.47 4.02 26.74
C SER A 211 -9.33 5.02 25.96
N ARG A 212 -9.45 4.86 24.65
CA ARG A 212 -10.25 5.69 23.73
C ARG A 212 -10.73 4.88 22.55
N PRO A 213 -11.76 5.33 21.79
CA PRO A 213 -12.13 4.71 20.53
C PRO A 213 -10.95 4.65 19.56
N VAL A 214 -10.68 3.46 18.99
CA VAL A 214 -9.64 3.26 17.98
C VAL A 214 -10.22 2.50 16.81
N TYR A 215 -10.00 3.05 15.64
CA TYR A 215 -10.44 2.47 14.36
C TYR A 215 -9.24 2.21 13.46
N VAL A 216 -9.35 1.23 12.60
CA VAL A 216 -8.46 1.03 11.44
C VAL A 216 -9.29 1.28 10.20
N HIS A 217 -8.79 2.13 9.31
CA HIS A 217 -9.35 2.31 7.98
C HIS A 217 -8.33 1.85 6.95
N VAL A 218 -8.58 0.67 6.37
CA VAL A 218 -7.81 0.26 5.20
C VAL A 218 -8.45 0.87 3.97
N THR A 219 -7.76 1.85 3.41
CA THR A 219 -8.28 2.67 2.32
C THR A 219 -8.03 2.05 0.95
N VAL A 220 -8.66 2.62 -0.04
CA VAL A 220 -8.44 2.40 -1.48
C VAL A 220 -8.40 3.74 -2.20
N TYR A 221 -7.68 3.83 -3.31
CA TYR A 221 -7.40 5.08 -4.05
C TYR A 221 -6.40 6.02 -3.36
N GLU A 222 -5.54 5.53 -2.44
CA GLU A 222 -4.45 6.32 -1.88
C GLU A 222 -3.48 6.75 -2.99
N GLU A 223 -3.08 5.81 -3.84
CA GLU A 223 -2.10 5.96 -4.93
C GLU A 223 -2.49 7.02 -5.99
N VAL A 224 -3.73 7.50 -5.92
CA VAL A 224 -4.25 8.60 -6.75
C VAL A 224 -4.74 9.79 -5.91
N GLY A 225 -4.36 9.83 -4.64
CA GLY A 225 -4.43 11.01 -3.78
C GLY A 225 -5.77 11.27 -3.09
N HIS A 226 -6.66 10.27 -2.97
CA HIS A 226 -7.93 10.49 -2.27
C HIS A 226 -8.44 9.31 -1.43
N GLY A 227 -7.52 8.43 -0.97
CA GLY A 227 -7.86 7.26 -0.15
C GLY A 227 -8.62 7.64 1.12
N GLY A 228 -8.02 8.41 2.00
CA GLY A 228 -8.59 8.86 3.27
C GLY A 228 -9.73 9.89 3.18
N ALA A 229 -10.12 10.32 1.97
CA ALA A 229 -11.10 11.39 1.78
C ALA A 229 -12.56 11.02 2.13
N GLY A 230 -12.79 10.00 2.92
CA GLY A 230 -14.14 9.60 3.32
C GLY A 230 -14.14 8.51 4.38
N SER A 231 -15.33 8.22 4.91
CA SER A 231 -15.55 7.15 5.88
C SER A 231 -14.89 7.33 7.25
N VAL A 232 -14.49 8.56 7.60
CA VAL A 232 -13.96 8.89 8.93
C VAL A 232 -15.10 8.75 9.96
N PRO A 233 -14.94 7.92 11.01
CA PRO A 233 -15.96 7.77 12.06
C PRO A 233 -16.21 9.07 12.82
N PHE A 234 -17.41 9.20 13.38
CA PHE A 234 -17.72 10.33 14.24
C PHE A 234 -16.84 10.31 15.51
N GLY A 235 -16.44 11.48 15.99
CA GLY A 235 -15.65 11.62 17.22
C GLY A 235 -14.14 11.40 17.05
N ILE A 236 -13.65 11.16 15.84
CA ILE A 236 -12.22 11.11 15.55
C ILE A 236 -11.63 12.51 15.67
N THR A 237 -10.59 12.65 16.50
CA THR A 237 -9.84 13.89 16.69
C THR A 237 -8.38 13.76 16.30
N GLU A 238 -7.95 12.54 16.00
CA GLU A 238 -6.56 12.24 15.66
C GLU A 238 -6.50 11.09 14.65
N ALA A 239 -5.68 11.24 13.62
CA ALA A 239 -5.44 10.17 12.66
C ALA A 239 -3.93 9.99 12.41
N ILE A 240 -3.51 8.75 12.23
CA ILE A 240 -2.14 8.40 11.90
C ILE A 240 -2.18 7.51 10.66
N SER A 241 -1.58 7.97 9.56
CA SER A 241 -1.24 7.05 8.49
C SER A 241 -0.14 6.11 8.96
N VAL A 242 -0.41 4.82 8.84
CA VAL A 242 0.58 3.76 8.94
C VAL A 242 0.89 3.38 7.50
N ASP A 243 1.91 4.03 6.96
CA ASP A 243 2.29 3.96 5.56
C ASP A 243 3.81 3.90 5.47
N MET A 244 4.37 3.44 4.36
CA MET A 244 5.79 3.12 4.29
C MET A 244 6.70 4.31 4.65
N GLY A 245 7.76 4.03 5.41
CA GLY A 245 8.83 5.00 5.69
C GLY A 245 9.83 5.07 4.53
N CYS A 246 10.13 6.28 4.04
CA CYS A 246 11.11 6.44 2.97
C CYS A 246 12.53 6.08 3.43
N VAL A 247 13.22 5.25 2.63
CA VAL A 247 14.64 4.96 2.78
C VAL A 247 15.39 5.46 1.55
N GLY A 248 16.36 6.36 1.75
CA GLY A 248 17.10 6.93 0.63
C GLY A 248 18.10 8.00 1.02
N GLY A 249 18.79 8.56 0.04
CA GLY A 249 19.79 9.59 0.25
C GLY A 249 19.20 10.84 0.92
N GLY A 250 19.84 11.29 2.00
CA GLY A 250 19.40 12.45 2.79
C GLY A 250 18.40 12.13 3.90
N LEU A 251 17.98 10.87 4.04
CA LEU A 251 17.11 10.39 5.12
C LEU A 251 17.90 9.51 6.10
N SER A 252 17.42 9.42 7.34
CA SER A 252 18.07 8.66 8.41
C SER A 252 17.51 7.25 8.54
N CYS A 253 16.28 7.02 8.07
CA CYS A 253 15.59 5.74 8.15
C CYS A 253 16.30 4.65 7.34
N THR A 254 16.35 3.46 7.90
CA THR A 254 16.75 2.22 7.24
C THR A 254 15.57 1.25 7.19
N GLU A 255 15.68 0.15 6.43
CA GLU A 255 14.65 -0.88 6.37
C GLU A 255 14.36 -1.53 7.73
N ARG A 256 15.24 -1.33 8.72
CA ARG A 256 15.12 -1.91 10.06
C ARG A 256 14.42 -1.00 11.06
N ASP A 257 14.23 0.27 10.71
CA ASP A 257 13.64 1.26 11.59
C ASP A 257 12.13 1.43 11.33
N VAL A 258 11.43 1.97 12.31
CA VAL A 258 10.19 2.69 12.03
C VAL A 258 10.53 4.14 11.72
N SER A 259 10.05 4.64 10.61
CA SER A 259 10.12 6.06 10.27
C SER A 259 8.97 6.82 10.91
N ILE A 260 9.28 7.98 11.48
CA ILE A 260 8.33 8.98 11.97
C ILE A 260 8.49 10.21 11.07
N CYS A 261 7.51 10.49 10.24
CA CYS A 261 7.59 11.62 9.33
C CYS A 261 7.25 12.92 10.05
N ALA A 262 8.19 13.88 10.06
CA ALA A 262 7.94 15.21 10.61
C ALA A 262 7.28 16.16 9.62
N LYS A 263 7.53 15.94 8.30
CA LYS A 263 6.99 16.76 7.20
C LYS A 263 7.11 15.99 5.89
N ASP A 264 6.12 16.15 5.03
CA ASP A 264 6.15 15.71 3.63
C ASP A 264 5.79 16.85 2.66
N SER A 265 5.28 16.54 1.45
CA SER A 265 4.92 17.54 0.44
C SER A 265 3.72 18.40 0.83
N GLY A 266 2.77 17.85 1.59
CA GLY A 266 1.57 18.55 2.05
C GLY A 266 1.84 19.52 3.20
N GLY A 267 2.93 19.32 3.93
CA GLY A 267 3.32 20.20 5.01
C GLY A 267 3.83 19.48 6.25
N PRO A 268 4.04 20.18 7.38
CA PRO A 268 4.43 19.56 8.63
C PRO A 268 3.24 18.79 9.24
N TYR A 269 3.52 17.59 9.73
CA TYR A 269 2.61 16.84 10.59
C TYR A 269 2.41 17.53 11.93
N ASN A 270 1.33 17.21 12.64
CA ASN A 270 1.03 17.85 13.94
C ASN A 270 2.17 17.64 14.92
N TYR A 271 2.75 18.73 15.42
CA TYR A 271 3.95 18.72 16.26
C TYR A 271 3.79 17.88 17.53
N ALA A 272 2.61 17.95 18.18
CA ALA A 272 2.36 17.17 19.40
C ALA A 272 2.21 15.67 19.10
N VAL A 273 1.58 15.30 17.97
CA VAL A 273 1.47 13.90 17.52
C VAL A 273 2.84 13.34 17.22
N VAL A 274 3.66 14.07 16.44
CA VAL A 274 5.06 13.66 16.15
C VAL A 274 5.86 13.52 17.44
N GLY A 275 5.73 14.45 18.38
CA GLY A 275 6.37 14.37 19.70
C GLY A 275 5.98 13.12 20.46
N LYS A 276 4.68 12.80 20.54
CA LYS A 276 4.17 11.59 21.19
C LYS A 276 4.66 10.30 20.52
N LEU A 277 4.74 10.26 19.19
CA LEU A 277 5.30 9.12 18.44
C LEU A 277 6.77 8.89 18.79
N ILE A 278 7.58 9.95 18.87
CA ILE A 278 8.99 9.89 19.29
C ILE A 278 9.13 9.38 20.72
N GLU A 279 8.31 9.88 21.63
CA GLU A 279 8.29 9.43 23.04
C GLU A 279 7.90 7.96 23.14
N SER A 280 6.92 7.53 22.36
CA SER A 280 6.48 6.13 22.28
C SER A 280 7.60 5.22 21.78
N ALA A 281 8.35 5.64 20.76
CA ALA A 281 9.50 4.89 20.25
C ALA A 281 10.58 4.74 21.33
N LYS A 282 10.89 5.82 22.06
CA LYS A 282 11.87 5.80 23.16
C LYS A 282 11.40 4.90 24.30
N ALA A 283 10.15 5.01 24.72
CA ALA A 283 9.60 4.25 25.83
C ALA A 283 9.57 2.74 25.56
N THR A 284 9.32 2.35 24.33
CA THR A 284 9.26 0.92 23.92
C THR A 284 10.61 0.36 23.48
N GLY A 285 11.64 1.20 23.33
CA GLY A 285 12.95 0.80 22.81
C GLY A 285 12.94 0.46 21.32
N ALA A 286 11.97 0.97 20.56
CA ALA A 286 11.94 0.81 19.13
C ALA A 286 13.11 1.54 18.45
N SER A 287 13.73 0.91 17.43
CA SER A 287 14.63 1.63 16.53
C SER A 287 13.81 2.51 15.61
N TYR A 288 14.09 3.82 15.59
CA TYR A 288 13.31 4.79 14.85
C TYR A 288 14.18 5.87 14.20
N ALA A 289 13.67 6.45 13.14
CA ALA A 289 14.20 7.66 12.51
C ALA A 289 13.11 8.74 12.45
N VAL A 290 13.52 10.00 12.49
CA VAL A 290 12.64 11.15 12.25
C VAL A 290 13.15 11.85 11.01
N ASP A 291 12.32 11.88 9.96
CA ASP A 291 12.74 12.38 8.66
C ASP A 291 11.75 13.38 8.07
N VAL A 292 12.21 14.12 7.05
CA VAL A 292 11.42 15.04 6.23
C VAL A 292 11.44 14.52 4.79
N TYR A 293 10.27 14.18 4.25
CA TYR A 293 10.16 13.62 2.91
C TYR A 293 9.96 14.73 1.87
N PRO A 294 10.78 14.78 0.80
CA PRO A 294 10.65 15.85 -0.19
C PRO A 294 9.49 15.64 -1.17
N HIS A 295 9.09 14.38 -1.44
CA HIS A 295 8.08 14.00 -2.43
C HIS A 295 7.25 12.84 -1.88
N TYR A 296 6.24 13.14 -1.09
CA TYR A 296 5.42 12.14 -0.41
C TYR A 296 4.07 12.76 -0.03
N GLY A 297 3.03 11.98 0.01
CA GLY A 297 1.73 12.28 0.57
C GLY A 297 1.18 11.04 1.23
N SER A 298 0.13 11.14 2.03
CA SER A 298 -0.51 10.01 2.70
C SER A 298 -2.01 10.24 2.90
N ASP A 299 -2.72 9.21 3.29
CA ASP A 299 -4.18 9.24 3.49
C ASP A 299 -4.67 10.30 4.47
N VAL A 300 -3.93 10.56 5.55
CA VAL A 300 -4.34 11.61 6.51
C VAL A 300 -4.38 13.01 5.90
N GLU A 301 -3.59 13.28 4.85
CA GLU A 301 -3.67 14.55 4.12
C GLU A 301 -4.95 14.65 3.29
N ALA A 302 -5.35 13.54 2.66
CA ALA A 302 -6.64 13.45 1.98
C ALA A 302 -7.80 13.61 2.96
N THR A 303 -7.69 13.03 4.16
CA THR A 303 -8.64 13.17 5.27
C THR A 303 -8.79 14.63 5.70
N LEU A 304 -7.69 15.34 5.90
CA LEU A 304 -7.69 16.79 6.21
C LEU A 304 -8.31 17.60 5.06
N SER A 305 -7.91 17.32 3.83
CA SER A 305 -8.40 18.04 2.64
C SER A 305 -9.91 17.81 2.43
N ALA A 306 -10.47 16.71 2.89
CA ALA A 306 -11.90 16.43 2.89
C ALA A 306 -12.68 17.23 3.96
N GLY A 307 -12.00 17.99 4.82
CA GLY A 307 -12.61 18.90 5.79
C GLY A 307 -12.75 18.33 7.21
N HIS A 308 -12.05 17.24 7.54
CA HIS A 308 -12.03 16.70 8.90
C HIS A 308 -11.06 17.49 9.78
N ASP A 309 -11.55 17.96 10.93
CA ASP A 309 -10.77 18.72 11.93
C ASP A 309 -10.04 17.74 12.87
N ILE A 310 -8.89 17.26 12.44
CA ILE A 310 -8.09 16.24 13.15
C ILE A 310 -6.63 16.65 13.28
N ARG A 311 -5.96 16.16 14.31
CA ARG A 311 -4.49 16.16 14.41
C ARG A 311 -3.97 14.92 13.67
N HIS A 312 -2.87 15.06 12.98
CA HIS A 312 -2.39 14.00 12.11
C HIS A 312 -0.91 13.66 12.28
N GLY A 313 -0.57 12.42 11.98
CA GLY A 313 0.78 11.89 11.99
C GLY A 313 0.97 10.83 10.90
N LEU A 314 2.23 10.47 10.66
CA LEU A 314 2.62 9.41 9.73
C LEU A 314 3.79 8.62 10.31
N ILE A 315 3.63 7.29 10.35
CA ILE A 315 4.69 6.34 10.70
C ILE A 315 4.65 5.14 9.76
N GLY A 316 5.77 4.45 9.62
CA GLY A 316 5.79 3.13 8.95
C GLY A 316 7.13 2.47 8.96
N ALA A 317 7.15 1.18 8.64
CA ALA A 317 8.38 0.45 8.45
C ALA A 317 9.18 1.03 7.27
N GLY A 318 10.50 1.11 7.41
CA GLY A 318 11.34 1.62 6.33
C GLY A 318 11.25 0.75 5.09
N VAL A 319 10.99 1.37 3.94
CA VAL A 319 10.92 0.73 2.61
C VAL A 319 11.86 1.45 1.66
N TYR A 320 12.82 0.69 1.11
CA TYR A 320 13.73 1.16 0.09
C TYR A 320 13.17 0.89 -1.31
N ALA A 321 13.45 1.76 -2.27
CA ALA A 321 13.04 1.68 -3.67
C ALA A 321 11.51 1.67 -3.86
N SER A 322 10.78 2.49 -3.09
CA SER A 322 9.32 2.67 -3.24
C SER A 322 8.92 2.96 -4.69
N HIS A 323 7.74 2.45 -5.08
CA HIS A 323 7.22 2.44 -6.45
C HIS A 323 8.07 1.64 -7.46
N GLY A 324 9.04 0.85 -6.96
CA GLY A 324 9.87 -0.06 -7.74
C GLY A 324 9.77 -1.51 -7.28
N TYR A 325 10.92 -2.20 -7.23
CA TYR A 325 11.02 -3.51 -6.56
C TYR A 325 11.54 -3.27 -5.14
N GLU A 326 10.63 -3.19 -4.22
CA GLU A 326 10.79 -2.66 -2.88
C GLU A 326 11.47 -3.63 -1.93
N ARG A 327 11.96 -3.07 -0.82
CA ARG A 327 12.67 -3.82 0.20
C ARG A 327 12.43 -3.21 1.57
N SER A 328 12.07 -4.07 2.53
CA SER A 328 11.94 -3.76 3.95
C SER A 328 12.58 -4.87 4.78
N HIS A 329 12.40 -4.85 6.09
CA HIS A 329 12.94 -5.84 7.02
C HIS A 329 11.96 -6.15 8.15
N VAL A 330 11.98 -7.39 8.66
CA VAL A 330 11.14 -7.82 9.79
C VAL A 330 11.35 -6.97 11.07
N GLU A 331 12.54 -6.38 11.27
CA GLU A 331 12.78 -5.46 12.39
C GLU A 331 12.02 -4.14 12.21
N GLY A 332 11.89 -3.59 11.00
CA GLY A 332 11.05 -2.42 10.73
C GLY A 332 9.58 -2.67 11.09
N VAL A 333 9.05 -3.84 10.70
CA VAL A 333 7.71 -4.29 11.10
C VAL A 333 7.55 -4.33 12.62
N LYS A 334 8.51 -4.96 13.31
CA LYS A 334 8.53 -5.04 14.78
C LYS A 334 8.56 -3.67 15.44
N ASN A 335 9.40 -2.77 14.94
CA ASN A 335 9.56 -1.44 15.50
C ASN A 335 8.31 -0.58 15.29
N THR A 336 7.60 -0.73 14.16
CA THR A 336 6.31 -0.08 13.93
C THR A 336 5.26 -0.58 14.93
N LEU A 337 5.17 -1.90 15.16
CA LEU A 337 4.28 -2.47 16.18
C LEU A 337 4.60 -1.96 17.59
N LEU A 338 5.89 -1.79 17.93
CA LEU A 338 6.32 -1.23 19.22
C LEU A 338 5.86 0.21 19.38
N VAL A 339 5.99 1.05 18.33
CA VAL A 339 5.56 2.45 18.40
C VAL A 339 4.04 2.53 18.52
N LEU A 340 3.26 1.77 17.76
CA LEU A 340 1.80 1.73 17.90
C LEU A 340 1.37 1.32 19.31
N LYS A 341 2.04 0.29 19.87
CA LYS A 341 1.82 -0.14 21.25
C LYS A 341 2.08 0.98 22.26
N GLY A 342 3.23 1.63 22.15
CA GLY A 342 3.60 2.75 23.06
C GLY A 342 2.68 3.96 22.89
N TYR A 343 2.23 4.25 21.67
CA TYR A 343 1.33 5.38 21.39
C TYR A 343 -0.04 5.24 22.04
N LEU A 344 -0.53 3.99 22.17
CA LEU A 344 -1.76 3.67 22.88
C LEU A 344 -1.54 3.26 24.36
N GLU A 345 -0.29 3.35 24.85
CA GLU A 345 0.07 3.07 26.26
C GLU A 345 -0.29 1.64 26.72
N LEU A 346 -0.07 0.65 25.85
CA LEU A 346 -0.46 -0.76 26.03
C LEU A 346 0.66 -1.63 26.64
#